data_81c04eb04f646248f4cc03894076585a
#
_entry.id   81c04eb04f646248f4cc03894076585a
#
_cell.length_a   1.000
_cell.length_b   1.000
_cell.length_c   1.000
_cell.angle_alpha   90.00
_cell.angle_beta   90.00
_cell.angle_gamma   90.00
#
_symmetry.space_group_name_H-M   'P 1'
#
loop_
_entity.id
_entity.type
_entity.pdbx_description
1 polymer ?
#
loop_
_entity_poly.entity_id
_entity_poly.type
_entity_poly.pdbx_seq_one_letter_code
_entity_poly.pdbx_strand_id
1 'polypeptide(L)'
;MLVSARARSAAARAVRRALPLRAFSSQAAKPATDKLWIFDTTLRDGEQSPGATLNIKEKVDIGIQLSRLGVDICEAGFPIASQGDFDAVTEVAKTAGQATEGRHGGVPMRIAGLSRANKKDIERCHDAVRHAQLSRIHTFLASSDIHLEHKLGISRAECIKISSEMVAFAKSLCDDIEFSAEDAGRSDPEFLVELCSAVIEAGATTINLPDTVGYTLPDEYASIFAHCIANTKDSNKAVWSTHCHNDLGLATANSLAAVGAGARQVEVTLNSLGERAGNTSLEEVVMALRTRPQHFPVHCTVDTKQIMRTSKMVARYTGIAVQANKAIVGKNAFAHESGIHQHGVLKHANTYEIITPESVGATGDLVLGKHSNPNPNPNPNPN
;
A
#
# COMPACT_ATOMS: atom_id res chain seq x y z
N MET A 1 22.94 -19.39 -55.65
CA MET A 1 21.50 -19.08 -55.75
C MET A 1 21.16 -18.11 -54.64
N LEU A 2 20.97 -16.83 -55.02
CA LEU A 2 20.56 -15.73 -54.12
C LEU A 2 19.05 -15.78 -53.98
N VAL A 3 18.54 -15.94 -52.75
CA VAL A 3 17.13 -15.63 -52.40
C VAL A 3 17.11 -14.83 -51.10
N SER A 4 17.03 -13.60 -51.31
CA SER A 4 16.25 -12.47 -50.73
C SER A 4 16.22 -12.34 -49.23
N ALA A 5 17.07 -11.42 -48.77
CA ALA A 5 17.07 -10.75 -47.46
C ALA A 5 16.05 -9.59 -47.43
N ARG A 6 14.77 -9.82 -47.71
CA ARG A 6 13.75 -8.76 -47.73
C ARG A 6 12.50 -8.97 -46.84
N ALA A 7 12.53 -9.94 -45.94
CA ALA A 7 11.37 -10.24 -45.08
C ALA A 7 11.56 -9.98 -43.57
N ARG A 8 12.61 -9.29 -43.12
CA ARG A 8 12.87 -9.02 -41.69
C ARG A 8 12.85 -7.55 -41.29
N SER A 9 12.30 -6.66 -42.10
CA SER A 9 12.31 -5.20 -41.86
C SER A 9 10.94 -4.60 -41.54
N ALA A 10 9.85 -5.35 -41.44
CA ALA A 10 8.51 -4.81 -41.22
C ALA A 10 7.94 -4.96 -39.79
N ALA A 11 8.57 -5.80 -38.93
CA ALA A 11 8.05 -6.08 -37.59
C ALA A 11 8.66 -5.24 -36.45
N ALA A 12 9.60 -4.35 -36.73
CA ALA A 12 10.32 -3.59 -35.70
C ALA A 12 9.96 -2.08 -35.62
N ARG A 13 8.83 -1.67 -36.22
CA ARG A 13 8.42 -0.24 -36.27
C ARG A 13 7.05 0.08 -35.69
N ALA A 14 6.52 -0.72 -34.83
CA ALA A 14 5.29 -0.38 -34.11
C ALA A 14 5.53 -0.61 -32.62
N VAL A 15 5.92 0.37 -31.88
CA VAL A 15 5.60 0.73 -30.50
C VAL A 15 6.69 1.70 -29.99
N ARG A 16 6.62 2.95 -30.39
CA ARG A 16 7.09 4.11 -29.65
C ARG A 16 6.14 5.27 -29.90
N ARG A 17 4.90 5.15 -29.43
CA ARG A 17 4.11 6.34 -29.13
C ARG A 17 4.51 6.79 -27.74
N ALA A 18 5.48 7.68 -27.65
CA ALA A 18 5.72 8.45 -26.44
C ALA A 18 4.39 9.15 -26.09
N LEU A 19 3.87 8.86 -24.90
CA LEU A 19 2.79 9.65 -24.32
C LEU A 19 3.30 11.10 -24.26
N PRO A 20 2.51 12.10 -24.69
CA PRO A 20 2.95 13.48 -24.65
C PRO A 20 3.18 13.86 -23.18
N LEU A 21 4.40 14.30 -22.85
CA LEU A 21 4.69 15.00 -21.61
C LEU A 21 3.74 16.20 -21.54
N ARG A 22 2.69 16.10 -20.71
CA ARG A 22 1.82 17.24 -20.44
C ARG A 22 2.67 18.35 -19.85
N ALA A 23 2.71 19.47 -20.54
CA ALA A 23 3.33 20.69 -20.06
C ALA A 23 2.76 21.02 -18.67
N PHE A 24 3.64 21.30 -17.71
CA PHE A 24 3.26 21.72 -16.37
C PHE A 24 2.59 23.10 -16.45
N SER A 25 1.27 23.13 -16.46
CA SER A 25 0.51 24.36 -16.27
C SER A 25 0.31 24.57 -14.77
N SER A 26 0.67 25.72 -14.26
CA SER A 26 0.54 26.14 -12.86
C SER A 26 -0.91 26.53 -12.48
N GLN A 27 -1.92 25.81 -12.97
CA GLN A 27 -3.26 26.01 -12.50
C GLN A 27 -3.41 25.36 -11.12
N ALA A 28 -3.92 26.13 -10.16
CA ALA A 28 -4.31 25.61 -8.85
C ALA A 28 -5.20 24.37 -9.05
N ALA A 29 -4.76 23.23 -8.51
CA ALA A 29 -5.49 21.98 -8.61
C ALA A 29 -6.88 22.17 -7.99
N LYS A 30 -7.94 21.79 -8.73
CA LYS A 30 -9.28 21.64 -8.12
C LYS A 30 -9.15 20.67 -6.93
N PRO A 31 -9.88 20.91 -5.82
CA PRO A 31 -9.88 19.96 -4.71
C PRO A 31 -10.19 18.56 -5.23
N ALA A 32 -9.36 17.59 -4.87
CA ALA A 32 -9.57 16.20 -5.27
C ALA A 32 -10.87 15.69 -4.64
N THR A 33 -11.80 15.25 -5.48
CA THR A 33 -13.10 14.71 -5.06
C THR A 33 -13.05 13.20 -4.88
N ASP A 34 -12.01 12.55 -5.42
CA ASP A 34 -11.87 11.11 -5.48
C ASP A 34 -11.02 10.60 -4.30
N LYS A 35 -11.60 9.72 -3.49
CA LYS A 35 -10.97 9.21 -2.27
C LYS A 35 -10.08 8.03 -2.59
N LEU A 36 -8.83 8.05 -2.08
CA LEU A 36 -7.95 6.91 -1.98
C LEU A 36 -8.02 6.35 -0.56
N TRP A 37 -8.44 5.10 -0.42
CA TRP A 37 -8.50 4.38 0.84
C TRP A 37 -7.11 3.89 1.23
N ILE A 38 -6.71 4.16 2.47
CA ILE A 38 -5.47 3.65 3.05
C ILE A 38 -5.79 2.43 3.90
N PHE A 39 -5.33 1.28 3.44
CA PHE A 39 -5.45 0.00 4.13
C PHE A 39 -4.09 -0.33 4.78
N ASP A 40 -4.02 -0.29 6.08
CA ASP A 40 -2.78 -0.61 6.81
C ASP A 40 -2.77 -2.08 7.24
N THR A 41 -1.75 -2.81 6.82
CA THR A 41 -1.53 -4.21 7.16
C THR A 41 -0.31 -4.42 8.08
N THR A 42 0.11 -3.38 8.81
CA THR A 42 1.24 -3.47 9.76
C THR A 42 1.03 -4.57 10.80
N LEU A 43 -0.22 -4.76 11.27
CA LEU A 43 -0.57 -5.75 12.29
C LEU A 43 -0.78 -7.18 11.74
N ARG A 44 -0.73 -7.37 10.42
CA ARG A 44 -0.83 -8.69 9.79
C ARG A 44 0.43 -8.99 8.98
N ASP A 45 0.61 -8.36 7.81
CA ASP A 45 1.73 -8.61 6.92
C ASP A 45 3.04 -7.99 7.44
N GLY A 46 2.93 -6.81 8.05
CA GLY A 46 4.05 -6.17 8.75
C GLY A 46 4.59 -7.02 9.89
N GLU A 47 3.73 -7.65 10.67
CA GLU A 47 4.12 -8.55 11.76
C GLU A 47 4.75 -9.87 11.28
N GLN A 48 4.55 -10.24 10.01
CA GLN A 48 5.23 -11.40 9.40
C GLN A 48 6.71 -11.14 9.12
N SER A 49 7.20 -9.91 9.29
CA SER A 49 8.64 -9.61 9.25
C SER A 49 9.38 -10.47 10.27
N PRO A 50 10.46 -11.16 9.90
CA PRO A 50 11.26 -11.92 10.86
C PRO A 50 11.72 -11.06 12.05
N GLY A 51 11.33 -11.44 13.25
CA GLY A 51 11.63 -10.71 14.49
C GLY A 51 10.58 -9.69 14.94
N ALA A 52 9.57 -9.39 14.13
CA ALA A 52 8.47 -8.51 14.50
C ALA A 52 7.35 -9.29 15.20
N THR A 53 7.47 -9.53 16.49
CA THR A 53 6.42 -10.20 17.28
C THR A 53 5.74 -9.18 18.19
N LEU A 54 4.42 -9.06 18.07
CA LEU A 54 3.61 -8.16 18.87
C LEU A 54 2.70 -8.94 19.82
N ASN A 55 2.61 -8.52 21.07
CA ASN A 55 1.60 -9.03 21.98
C ASN A 55 0.24 -8.31 21.78
N ILE A 56 -0.83 -8.84 22.37
CA ILE A 56 -2.20 -8.32 22.22
C ILE A 56 -2.27 -6.82 22.56
N LYS A 57 -1.63 -6.41 23.67
CA LYS A 57 -1.63 -5.01 24.09
C LYS A 57 -0.95 -4.09 23.07
N GLU A 58 0.18 -4.49 22.54
CA GLU A 58 0.91 -3.74 21.52
C GLU A 58 0.12 -3.62 20.23
N LYS A 59 -0.56 -4.69 19.80
CA LYS A 59 -1.50 -4.64 18.66
C LYS A 59 -2.64 -3.66 18.89
N VAL A 60 -3.25 -3.67 20.07
CA VAL A 60 -4.30 -2.72 20.43
C VAL A 60 -3.79 -1.28 20.44
N ASP A 61 -2.62 -1.04 21.03
CA ASP A 61 -2.02 0.30 21.10
C ASP A 61 -1.71 0.84 19.69
N ILE A 62 -1.13 0.00 18.81
CA ILE A 62 -0.88 0.35 17.41
C ILE A 62 -2.22 0.58 16.68
N GLY A 63 -3.21 -0.29 16.85
CA GLY A 63 -4.53 -0.16 16.23
C GLY A 63 -5.20 1.18 16.60
N ILE A 64 -5.17 1.56 17.86
CA ILE A 64 -5.68 2.87 18.34
C ILE A 64 -4.88 4.02 17.70
N GLN A 65 -3.57 3.88 17.58
CA GLN A 65 -2.74 4.91 16.95
C GLN A 65 -2.98 5.01 15.44
N LEU A 66 -3.21 3.89 14.74
CA LEU A 66 -3.62 3.87 13.32
C LEU A 66 -4.98 4.56 13.13
N SER A 67 -5.92 4.34 14.06
CA SER A 67 -7.19 5.06 14.06
C SER A 67 -6.98 6.57 14.18
N ARG A 68 -6.13 7.05 15.10
CA ARG A 68 -5.79 8.47 15.27
C ARG A 68 -5.01 9.04 14.08
N LEU A 69 -4.16 8.23 13.45
CA LEU A 69 -3.46 8.59 12.22
C LEU A 69 -4.43 8.84 11.06
N GLY A 70 -5.64 8.29 11.12
CA GLY A 70 -6.65 8.47 10.10
C GLY A 70 -6.64 7.42 9.00
N VAL A 71 -6.03 6.26 9.24
CA VAL A 71 -6.11 5.08 8.36
C VAL A 71 -7.57 4.65 8.20
N ASP A 72 -7.97 4.30 6.99
CA ASP A 72 -9.35 3.91 6.70
C ASP A 72 -9.66 2.49 7.14
N ILE A 73 -8.72 1.57 6.89
CA ILE A 73 -8.87 0.13 7.15
C ILE A 73 -7.59 -0.36 7.81
N CYS A 74 -7.74 -1.14 8.89
CA CYS A 74 -6.63 -1.84 9.55
C CYS A 74 -6.86 -3.34 9.45
N GLU A 75 -5.92 -4.06 8.84
CA GLU A 75 -5.89 -5.51 8.87
C GLU A 75 -5.19 -5.96 10.15
N ALA A 76 -6.00 -6.43 11.09
CA ALA A 76 -5.56 -6.64 12.46
C ALA A 76 -4.82 -7.97 12.68
N GLY A 77 -4.91 -8.91 11.74
CA GLY A 77 -4.21 -10.18 11.83
C GLY A 77 -4.86 -11.31 11.04
N PHE A 78 -4.44 -12.56 11.35
CA PHE A 78 -4.92 -13.79 10.73
C PHE A 78 -5.55 -14.72 11.78
N PRO A 79 -6.84 -14.58 12.07
CA PRO A 79 -7.51 -15.20 13.24
C PRO A 79 -7.44 -16.73 13.35
N ILE A 80 -7.21 -17.42 12.22
CA ILE A 80 -7.09 -18.88 12.21
C ILE A 80 -5.69 -19.37 12.59
N ALA A 81 -4.68 -18.51 12.52
CA ALA A 81 -3.27 -18.91 12.74
C ALA A 81 -3.05 -19.45 14.15
N SER A 82 -3.62 -18.81 15.17
CA SER A 82 -3.58 -19.26 16.57
C SER A 82 -4.74 -18.67 17.39
N GLN A 83 -4.91 -19.16 18.63
CA GLN A 83 -5.86 -18.55 19.56
C GLN A 83 -5.42 -17.13 19.94
N GLY A 84 -4.11 -16.88 20.10
CA GLY A 84 -3.57 -15.54 20.38
C GLY A 84 -3.85 -14.54 19.28
N ASP A 85 -3.73 -14.96 18.01
CA ASP A 85 -4.09 -14.09 16.86
C ASP A 85 -5.59 -13.78 16.84
N PHE A 86 -6.43 -14.78 17.11
CA PHE A 86 -7.87 -14.56 17.20
C PHE A 86 -8.22 -13.57 18.31
N ASP A 87 -7.65 -13.74 19.49
CA ASP A 87 -7.89 -12.85 20.63
C ASP A 87 -7.38 -11.44 20.35
N ALA A 88 -6.23 -11.30 19.72
CA ALA A 88 -5.65 -10.01 19.34
C ALA A 88 -6.54 -9.27 18.34
N VAL A 89 -6.97 -9.92 17.25
CA VAL A 89 -7.90 -9.32 16.28
C VAL A 89 -9.20 -8.92 16.94
N THR A 90 -9.75 -9.77 17.82
CA THR A 90 -10.98 -9.50 18.57
C THR A 90 -10.83 -8.26 19.46
N GLU A 91 -9.70 -8.10 20.17
CA GLU A 91 -9.48 -6.94 21.04
C GLU A 91 -9.24 -5.66 20.23
N VAL A 92 -8.54 -5.72 19.10
CA VAL A 92 -8.42 -4.58 18.17
C VAL A 92 -9.80 -4.18 17.64
N ALA A 93 -10.65 -5.13 17.27
CA ALA A 93 -12.01 -4.87 16.79
C ALA A 93 -12.89 -4.20 17.87
N LYS A 94 -12.79 -4.64 19.14
CA LYS A 94 -13.55 -4.08 20.27
C LYS A 94 -13.04 -2.70 20.70
N THR A 95 -11.80 -2.34 20.41
CA THR A 95 -11.16 -1.11 20.88
C THR A 95 -10.95 -0.11 19.73
N ALA A 96 -9.96 -0.32 18.88
CA ALA A 96 -9.66 0.57 17.75
C ALA A 96 -10.81 0.65 16.74
N GLY A 97 -11.55 -0.46 16.53
CA GLY A 97 -12.72 -0.52 15.67
C GLY A 97 -13.96 0.23 16.21
N GLN A 98 -13.91 0.71 17.47
CA GLN A 98 -14.94 1.54 18.08
C GLN A 98 -14.53 3.02 18.17
N ALA A 99 -13.22 3.31 18.04
CA ALA A 99 -12.67 4.63 18.25
C ALA A 99 -13.04 5.59 17.11
N THR A 100 -13.65 6.72 17.44
CA THR A 100 -14.01 7.80 16.49
C THR A 100 -13.30 9.10 16.81
N GLU A 101 -12.68 9.21 17.99
CA GLU A 101 -11.98 10.41 18.44
C GLU A 101 -10.80 10.76 17.53
N GLY A 102 -10.75 12.02 17.08
CA GLY A 102 -9.69 12.52 16.20
C GLY A 102 -9.83 12.07 14.74
N ARG A 103 -10.85 11.29 14.38
CA ARG A 103 -11.07 10.84 13.02
C ARG A 103 -11.87 11.83 12.17
N HIS A 104 -11.49 11.96 10.92
CA HIS A 104 -12.20 12.80 9.96
C HIS A 104 -13.66 12.33 9.82
N GLY A 105 -14.59 13.24 10.02
CA GLY A 105 -16.03 12.95 9.94
C GLY A 105 -16.58 12.02 11.03
N GLY A 106 -15.79 11.67 12.06
CA GLY A 106 -16.24 10.77 13.13
C GLY A 106 -16.51 9.33 12.69
N VAL A 107 -16.06 8.92 11.49
CA VAL A 107 -16.25 7.55 10.96
C VAL A 107 -15.22 6.61 11.58
N PRO A 108 -15.62 5.48 12.20
CA PRO A 108 -14.69 4.54 12.79
C PRO A 108 -13.79 3.89 11.73
N MET A 109 -12.60 3.44 12.14
CA MET A 109 -11.71 2.66 11.31
C MET A 109 -12.33 1.27 11.06
N ARG A 110 -12.33 0.82 9.79
CA ARG A 110 -12.76 -0.54 9.47
C ARG A 110 -11.68 -1.53 9.92
N ILE A 111 -12.10 -2.61 10.55
CA ILE A 111 -11.19 -3.70 10.94
C ILE A 111 -11.38 -4.86 9.97
N ALA A 112 -10.28 -5.21 9.32
CA ALA A 112 -10.19 -6.37 8.44
C ALA A 112 -9.43 -7.52 9.15
N GLY A 113 -9.78 -8.73 8.79
CA GLY A 113 -9.03 -9.94 9.14
C GLY A 113 -8.78 -10.77 7.90
N LEU A 114 -7.61 -11.42 7.84
CA LEU A 114 -7.27 -12.32 6.75
C LEU A 114 -7.88 -13.70 6.94
N SER A 115 -8.29 -14.33 5.84
CA SER A 115 -8.77 -15.71 5.80
C SER A 115 -8.37 -16.38 4.47
N ARG A 116 -7.96 -17.63 4.51
CA ARG A 116 -7.86 -18.43 3.29
C ARG A 116 -9.25 -18.70 2.72
N ALA A 117 -9.33 -18.97 1.43
CA ALA A 117 -10.59 -19.28 0.75
C ALA A 117 -11.15 -20.66 1.16
N ASN A 118 -11.55 -20.80 2.43
CA ASN A 118 -12.29 -21.93 2.99
C ASN A 118 -13.20 -21.47 4.13
N LYS A 119 -14.31 -22.19 4.34
CA LYS A 119 -15.36 -21.81 5.29
C LYS A 119 -14.84 -21.63 6.72
N LYS A 120 -14.01 -22.55 7.21
CA LYS A 120 -13.51 -22.52 8.59
C LYS A 120 -12.69 -21.25 8.89
N ASP A 121 -11.83 -20.86 7.97
CA ASP A 121 -11.01 -19.65 8.11
C ASP A 121 -11.90 -18.39 8.06
N ILE A 122 -12.87 -18.37 7.13
CA ILE A 122 -13.79 -17.24 6.93
C ILE A 122 -14.70 -17.06 8.18
N GLU A 123 -15.27 -18.14 8.72
CA GLU A 123 -16.06 -18.11 9.96
C GLU A 123 -15.23 -17.58 11.13
N ARG A 124 -14.01 -18.08 11.29
CA ARG A 124 -13.09 -17.66 12.35
C ARG A 124 -12.71 -16.18 12.22
N CYS A 125 -12.50 -15.71 10.98
CA CYS A 125 -12.24 -14.32 10.69
C CYS A 125 -13.45 -13.45 11.05
N HIS A 126 -14.64 -13.80 10.57
CA HIS A 126 -15.87 -13.10 10.90
C HIS A 126 -16.08 -12.99 12.41
N ASP A 127 -15.93 -14.09 13.15
CA ASP A 127 -16.10 -14.10 14.60
C ASP A 127 -15.16 -13.13 15.32
N ALA A 128 -13.96 -12.92 14.81
CA ALA A 128 -13.02 -11.97 15.39
C ALA A 128 -13.36 -10.51 15.03
N VAL A 129 -13.65 -10.21 13.75
CA VAL A 129 -13.81 -8.82 13.28
C VAL A 129 -15.20 -8.24 13.52
N ARG A 130 -16.26 -9.06 13.71
CA ARG A 130 -17.66 -8.63 13.88
C ARG A 130 -17.91 -7.70 15.06
N HIS A 131 -16.95 -7.60 15.98
CA HIS A 131 -17.02 -6.69 17.12
C HIS A 131 -16.70 -5.23 16.77
N ALA A 132 -16.13 -4.96 15.60
CA ALA A 132 -15.93 -3.60 15.10
C ALA A 132 -17.25 -3.00 14.58
N GLN A 133 -17.37 -1.65 14.61
CA GLN A 133 -18.52 -0.96 13.99
C GLN A 133 -18.55 -1.16 12.48
N LEU A 134 -17.37 -1.21 11.85
CA LEU A 134 -17.18 -1.52 10.45
C LEU A 134 -16.19 -2.68 10.35
N SER A 135 -16.63 -3.80 9.80
CA SER A 135 -15.80 -5.00 9.64
C SER A 135 -15.60 -5.34 8.17
N ARG A 136 -14.52 -6.07 7.87
CA ARG A 136 -14.23 -6.63 6.55
C ARG A 136 -13.65 -8.03 6.70
N ILE A 137 -14.10 -8.94 5.85
CA ILE A 137 -13.43 -10.23 5.64
C ILE A 137 -12.54 -10.07 4.42
N HIS A 138 -11.23 -10.28 4.60
CA HIS A 138 -10.25 -10.33 3.53
C HIS A 138 -9.94 -11.81 3.24
N THR A 139 -10.28 -12.28 2.05
CA THR A 139 -9.98 -13.66 1.63
C THR A 139 -9.15 -13.68 0.36
N PHE A 140 -8.38 -14.74 0.15
CA PHE A 140 -7.46 -14.82 -0.98
C PHE A 140 -7.33 -16.24 -1.51
N LEU A 141 -7.02 -16.33 -2.80
CA LEU A 141 -6.56 -17.54 -3.47
C LEU A 141 -5.51 -17.14 -4.53
N ALA A 142 -4.49 -17.98 -4.71
CA ALA A 142 -3.47 -17.72 -5.71
C ALA A 142 -4.03 -17.85 -7.13
N SER A 143 -3.56 -16.97 -8.03
CA SER A 143 -4.03 -16.87 -9.40
C SER A 143 -2.96 -17.16 -10.47
N SER A 144 -1.66 -17.12 -10.11
CA SER A 144 -0.62 -17.44 -11.08
C SER A 144 -0.53 -18.93 -11.37
N ASP A 145 -0.25 -19.29 -12.61
CA ASP A 145 -0.13 -20.69 -13.03
C ASP A 145 0.90 -21.46 -12.20
N ILE A 146 2.01 -20.82 -11.81
CA ILE A 146 3.04 -21.45 -10.98
C ILE A 146 2.47 -21.83 -9.59
N HIS A 147 1.60 -21.01 -9.01
CA HIS A 147 0.97 -21.33 -7.74
C HIS A 147 -0.17 -22.34 -7.90
N LEU A 148 -0.96 -22.22 -8.96
CA LEU A 148 -2.05 -23.16 -9.25
C LEU A 148 -1.49 -24.58 -9.42
N GLU A 149 -0.42 -24.75 -10.21
CA GLU A 149 0.19 -26.04 -10.48
C GLU A 149 0.97 -26.59 -9.28
N HIS A 150 1.90 -25.80 -8.71
CA HIS A 150 2.89 -26.34 -7.76
C HIS A 150 2.49 -26.20 -6.29
N LYS A 151 1.67 -25.21 -5.94
CA LYS A 151 1.25 -24.96 -4.55
C LYS A 151 -0.13 -25.56 -4.26
N LEU A 152 -1.08 -25.41 -5.18
CA LEU A 152 -2.48 -25.77 -4.95
C LEU A 152 -2.89 -27.07 -5.64
N GLY A 153 -2.30 -27.43 -6.78
CA GLY A 153 -2.67 -28.61 -7.57
C GLY A 153 -4.08 -28.50 -8.17
N ILE A 154 -4.52 -27.29 -8.56
CA ILE A 154 -5.85 -27.04 -9.11
C ILE A 154 -5.78 -26.34 -10.48
N SER A 155 -6.83 -26.49 -11.26
CA SER A 155 -7.00 -25.78 -12.52
C SER A 155 -7.48 -24.33 -12.33
N ARG A 156 -7.33 -23.47 -13.36
CA ARG A 156 -7.90 -22.11 -13.37
C ARG A 156 -9.42 -22.13 -13.16
N ALA A 157 -10.14 -23.09 -13.73
CA ALA A 157 -11.59 -23.23 -13.55
C ALA A 157 -11.97 -23.57 -12.09
N GLU A 158 -11.21 -24.42 -11.42
CA GLU A 158 -11.40 -24.72 -9.99
C GLU A 158 -11.05 -23.52 -9.12
N CYS A 159 -10.02 -22.75 -9.47
CA CYS A 159 -9.67 -21.51 -8.80
C CYS A 159 -10.85 -20.51 -8.82
N ILE A 160 -11.45 -20.28 -10.00
CA ILE A 160 -12.65 -19.41 -10.12
C ILE A 160 -13.80 -19.94 -9.26
N LYS A 161 -14.07 -21.25 -9.35
CA LYS A 161 -15.15 -21.89 -8.58
C LYS A 161 -14.97 -21.71 -7.08
N ILE A 162 -13.80 -22.07 -6.55
CA ILE A 162 -13.48 -21.96 -5.11
C ILE A 162 -13.59 -20.51 -4.66
N SER A 163 -12.98 -19.58 -5.42
CA SER A 163 -12.98 -18.16 -5.09
C SER A 163 -14.41 -17.59 -5.02
N SER A 164 -15.24 -17.88 -6.03
CA SER A 164 -16.63 -17.41 -6.08
C SER A 164 -17.48 -18.00 -4.95
N GLU A 165 -17.37 -19.30 -4.68
CA GLU A 165 -18.10 -19.96 -3.60
C GLU A 165 -17.70 -19.38 -2.23
N MET A 166 -16.41 -19.11 -2.00
CA MET A 166 -15.94 -18.62 -0.71
C MET A 166 -16.22 -17.12 -0.52
N VAL A 167 -16.16 -16.32 -1.61
CA VAL A 167 -16.60 -14.91 -1.56
C VAL A 167 -18.12 -14.85 -1.28
N ALA A 168 -18.94 -15.65 -1.95
CA ALA A 168 -20.39 -15.71 -1.67
C ALA A 168 -20.67 -16.14 -0.21
N PHE A 169 -19.91 -17.10 0.30
CA PHE A 169 -20.04 -17.51 1.69
C PHE A 169 -19.62 -16.39 2.66
N ALA A 170 -18.49 -15.72 2.42
CA ALA A 170 -18.05 -14.57 3.23
C ALA A 170 -19.09 -13.44 3.19
N LYS A 171 -19.69 -13.17 2.01
CA LYS A 171 -20.73 -12.17 1.80
C LYS A 171 -22.00 -12.46 2.60
N SER A 172 -22.30 -13.73 2.88
CA SER A 172 -23.42 -14.10 3.74
C SER A 172 -23.20 -13.77 5.22
N LEU A 173 -21.95 -13.50 5.63
CA LEU A 173 -21.57 -13.19 7.01
C LEU A 173 -21.23 -11.70 7.21
N CYS A 174 -20.69 -11.02 6.18
CA CYS A 174 -20.19 -9.65 6.26
C CYS A 174 -20.51 -8.89 4.96
N ASP A 175 -20.87 -7.62 5.07
CA ASP A 175 -21.22 -6.80 3.90
C ASP A 175 -20.02 -6.36 3.08
N ASP A 176 -18.83 -6.29 3.67
CA ASP A 176 -17.61 -5.82 3.02
C ASP A 176 -16.60 -6.97 2.88
N ILE A 177 -16.38 -7.37 1.63
CA ILE A 177 -15.51 -8.50 1.29
C ILE A 177 -14.41 -8.02 0.36
N GLU A 178 -13.18 -8.22 0.78
CA GLU A 178 -12.00 -8.05 -0.06
C GLU A 178 -11.51 -9.41 -0.56
N PHE A 179 -11.31 -9.52 -1.86
CA PHE A 179 -10.70 -10.70 -2.48
C PHE A 179 -9.36 -10.32 -3.09
N SER A 180 -8.29 -11.03 -2.67
CA SER A 180 -6.95 -10.92 -3.26
C SER A 180 -6.69 -12.08 -4.22
N ALA A 181 -6.40 -11.75 -5.49
CA ALA A 181 -5.83 -12.67 -6.46
C ALA A 181 -4.32 -12.81 -6.19
N GLU A 182 -3.92 -13.67 -5.23
CA GLU A 182 -2.52 -13.79 -4.82
C GLU A 182 -1.61 -14.05 -6.03
N ASP A 183 -0.49 -13.32 -6.10
CA ASP A 183 0.48 -13.38 -7.19
C ASP A 183 -0.05 -12.85 -8.54
N ALA A 184 -0.95 -11.86 -8.49
CA ALA A 184 -1.51 -11.23 -9.68
C ALA A 184 -0.44 -10.63 -10.61
N GLY A 185 0.67 -10.14 -10.06
CA GLY A 185 1.79 -9.60 -10.84
C GLY A 185 2.41 -10.59 -11.82
N ARG A 186 2.23 -11.91 -11.63
CA ARG A 186 2.70 -12.97 -12.51
C ARG A 186 1.57 -13.80 -13.13
N SER A 187 0.34 -13.39 -12.95
CA SER A 187 -0.84 -14.07 -13.47
C SER A 187 -1.14 -13.65 -14.91
N ASP A 188 -1.78 -14.54 -15.66
CA ASP A 188 -2.32 -14.21 -16.98
C ASP A 188 -3.41 -13.13 -16.88
N PRO A 189 -3.30 -11.99 -17.61
CA PRO A 189 -4.24 -10.88 -17.47
C PRO A 189 -5.69 -11.24 -17.85
N GLU A 190 -5.91 -12.09 -18.84
CA GLU A 190 -7.25 -12.53 -19.23
C GLU A 190 -7.87 -13.42 -18.16
N PHE A 191 -7.07 -14.31 -17.57
CA PHE A 191 -7.52 -15.11 -16.43
C PHE A 191 -7.86 -14.24 -15.21
N LEU A 192 -7.09 -13.18 -14.93
CA LEU A 192 -7.44 -12.22 -13.89
C LEU A 192 -8.79 -11.56 -14.15
N VAL A 193 -9.09 -11.17 -15.39
CA VAL A 193 -10.39 -10.59 -15.79
C VAL A 193 -11.54 -11.57 -15.52
N GLU A 194 -11.38 -12.85 -15.87
CA GLU A 194 -12.37 -13.89 -15.61
C GLU A 194 -12.59 -14.09 -14.10
N LEU A 195 -11.51 -14.24 -13.34
CA LEU A 195 -11.55 -14.42 -11.88
C LEU A 195 -12.18 -13.24 -11.18
N CYS A 196 -11.74 -12.00 -11.51
CA CYS A 196 -12.29 -10.78 -10.91
C CYS A 196 -13.78 -10.61 -11.23
N SER A 197 -14.20 -10.91 -12.46
CA SER A 197 -15.63 -10.87 -12.83
C SER A 197 -16.46 -11.83 -11.99
N ALA A 198 -15.99 -13.05 -11.79
CA ALA A 198 -16.70 -14.08 -11.03
C ALA A 198 -16.80 -13.72 -9.54
N VAL A 199 -15.73 -13.20 -8.92
CA VAL A 199 -15.76 -12.83 -7.49
C VAL A 199 -16.55 -11.56 -7.23
N ILE A 200 -16.58 -10.59 -8.17
CA ILE A 200 -17.47 -9.42 -8.07
C ILE A 200 -18.94 -9.86 -8.14
N GLU A 201 -19.28 -10.74 -9.07
CA GLU A 201 -20.63 -11.32 -9.18
C GLU A 201 -21.01 -12.09 -7.88
N ALA A 202 -20.07 -12.74 -7.24
CA ALA A 202 -20.24 -13.43 -5.96
C ALA A 202 -20.38 -12.49 -4.75
N GLY A 203 -20.06 -11.19 -4.89
CA GLY A 203 -20.29 -10.18 -3.87
C GLY A 203 -19.03 -9.53 -3.28
N ALA A 204 -17.86 -9.70 -3.90
CA ALA A 204 -16.67 -8.94 -3.51
C ALA A 204 -16.88 -7.44 -3.71
N THR A 205 -16.56 -6.66 -2.69
CA THR A 205 -16.65 -5.18 -2.71
C THR A 205 -15.31 -4.51 -2.98
N THR A 206 -14.23 -5.26 -2.81
CA THR A 206 -12.87 -4.83 -3.12
C THR A 206 -12.11 -5.97 -3.80
N ILE A 207 -11.40 -5.63 -4.88
CA ILE A 207 -10.51 -6.54 -5.61
C ILE A 207 -9.09 -6.07 -5.43
N ASN A 208 -8.26 -6.89 -4.83
CA ASN A 208 -6.85 -6.63 -4.66
C ASN A 208 -6.01 -7.46 -5.63
N LEU A 209 -5.09 -6.80 -6.33
CA LEU A 209 -4.16 -7.43 -7.28
C LEU A 209 -2.72 -7.31 -6.74
N PRO A 210 -2.24 -8.28 -5.92
CA PRO A 210 -0.94 -8.15 -5.30
C PRO A 210 0.24 -8.47 -6.22
N ASP A 211 1.31 -7.68 -6.10
CA ASP A 211 2.66 -8.01 -6.51
C ASP A 211 3.36 -8.75 -5.37
N THR A 212 2.97 -10.00 -5.18
CA THR A 212 3.31 -10.82 -4.01
C THR A 212 4.81 -11.09 -3.85
N VAL A 213 5.56 -11.09 -4.95
CA VAL A 213 7.00 -11.35 -4.94
C VAL A 213 7.84 -10.11 -5.27
N GLY A 214 7.21 -8.93 -5.34
CA GLY A 214 7.90 -7.67 -5.63
C GLY A 214 8.64 -7.67 -6.97
N TYR A 215 8.04 -8.28 -7.99
CA TYR A 215 8.65 -8.59 -9.28
C TYR A 215 8.35 -7.57 -10.37
N THR A 216 7.17 -6.92 -10.30
CA THR A 216 6.70 -6.06 -11.38
C THR A 216 7.43 -4.72 -11.44
N LEU A 217 7.51 -4.17 -12.64
CA LEU A 217 7.91 -2.77 -12.85
C LEU A 217 6.67 -1.85 -12.82
N PRO A 218 6.83 -0.54 -12.53
CA PRO A 218 5.67 0.35 -12.39
C PRO A 218 4.74 0.39 -13.60
N ASP A 219 5.29 0.41 -14.81
CA ASP A 219 4.48 0.45 -16.04
C ASP A 219 3.77 -0.88 -16.32
N GLU A 220 4.41 -2.00 -15.99
CA GLU A 220 3.80 -3.33 -16.08
C GLU A 220 2.62 -3.46 -15.10
N TYR A 221 2.85 -3.07 -13.84
CA TYR A 221 1.83 -3.15 -12.81
C TYR A 221 0.64 -2.23 -13.11
N ALA A 222 0.90 -1.00 -13.54
CA ALA A 222 -0.14 -0.08 -14.00
C ALA A 222 -0.95 -0.65 -15.18
N SER A 223 -0.29 -1.35 -16.12
CA SER A 223 -0.99 -1.94 -17.27
C SER A 223 -1.89 -3.11 -16.87
N ILE A 224 -1.52 -3.91 -15.87
CA ILE A 224 -2.38 -4.96 -15.30
C ILE A 224 -3.67 -4.33 -14.74
N PHE A 225 -3.54 -3.26 -13.94
CA PHE A 225 -4.71 -2.54 -13.40
C PHE A 225 -5.60 -1.97 -14.50
N ALA A 226 -5.00 -1.25 -15.44
CA ALA A 226 -5.75 -0.65 -16.55
C ALA A 226 -6.51 -1.72 -17.36
N HIS A 227 -5.87 -2.85 -17.64
CA HIS A 227 -6.47 -3.98 -18.36
C HIS A 227 -7.63 -4.60 -17.56
N CYS A 228 -7.39 -4.96 -16.30
CA CYS A 228 -8.41 -5.58 -15.46
C CYS A 228 -9.61 -4.65 -15.23
N ILE A 229 -9.38 -3.37 -14.91
CA ILE A 229 -10.46 -2.40 -14.69
C ILE A 229 -11.32 -2.22 -15.95
N ALA A 230 -10.69 -2.19 -17.13
CA ALA A 230 -11.41 -1.96 -18.40
C ALA A 230 -12.20 -3.17 -18.87
N ASN A 231 -11.78 -4.40 -18.58
CA ASN A 231 -12.35 -5.60 -19.17
C ASN A 231 -13.15 -6.47 -18.18
N THR A 232 -13.02 -6.26 -16.88
CA THR A 232 -13.78 -7.00 -15.85
C THR A 232 -15.25 -6.60 -15.88
N LYS A 233 -16.14 -7.59 -15.95
CA LYS A 233 -17.59 -7.37 -15.84
C LYS A 233 -17.93 -6.72 -14.50
N ASP A 234 -18.75 -5.67 -14.52
CA ASP A 234 -19.19 -4.96 -13.31
C ASP A 234 -18.03 -4.35 -12.48
N SER A 235 -16.92 -4.06 -13.11
CA SER A 235 -15.70 -3.49 -12.53
C SER A 235 -15.97 -2.29 -11.60
N ASN A 236 -16.98 -1.49 -11.91
CA ASN A 236 -17.40 -0.31 -11.16
C ASN A 236 -18.15 -0.63 -9.84
N LYS A 237 -18.49 -1.88 -9.58
CA LYS A 237 -19.12 -2.32 -8.33
C LYS A 237 -18.10 -2.63 -7.22
N ALA A 238 -16.81 -2.70 -7.57
CA ALA A 238 -15.75 -2.96 -6.60
C ALA A 238 -14.71 -1.83 -6.58
N VAL A 239 -14.08 -1.66 -5.42
CA VAL A 239 -12.87 -0.84 -5.26
C VAL A 239 -11.67 -1.67 -5.70
N TRP A 240 -10.80 -1.12 -6.54
CA TRP A 240 -9.56 -1.77 -6.94
C TRP A 240 -8.44 -1.40 -5.97
N SER A 241 -7.79 -2.42 -5.43
CA SER A 241 -6.75 -2.34 -4.41
C SER A 241 -5.41 -2.82 -4.92
N THR A 242 -4.34 -2.20 -4.45
CA THR A 242 -2.96 -2.59 -4.75
C THR A 242 -2.23 -3.00 -3.48
N HIS A 243 -1.45 -4.07 -3.58
CA HIS A 243 -0.55 -4.57 -2.53
C HIS A 243 0.78 -4.95 -3.17
N CYS A 244 1.89 -4.36 -2.71
CA CYS A 244 3.19 -4.63 -3.32
C CYS A 244 4.25 -4.94 -2.26
N HIS A 245 5.03 -6.01 -2.51
CA HIS A 245 6.27 -6.28 -1.82
C HIS A 245 7.44 -5.53 -2.45
N ASN A 246 8.51 -5.34 -1.67
CA ASN A 246 9.58 -4.39 -1.98
C ASN A 246 10.90 -5.07 -2.41
N ASP A 247 10.84 -6.29 -2.96
CA ASP A 247 12.02 -7.09 -3.28
C ASP A 247 12.98 -6.40 -4.27
N LEU A 248 12.43 -5.66 -5.23
CA LEU A 248 13.20 -4.81 -6.15
C LEU A 248 13.31 -3.35 -5.71
N GLY A 249 12.80 -2.98 -4.53
CA GLY A 249 12.78 -1.59 -4.07
C GLY A 249 11.73 -0.73 -4.78
N LEU A 250 10.70 -1.33 -5.38
CA LEU A 250 9.71 -0.64 -6.23
C LEU A 250 8.29 -0.62 -5.65
N ALA A 251 8.06 -1.16 -4.47
CA ALA A 251 6.72 -1.31 -3.91
C ALA A 251 5.91 0.00 -3.91
N THR A 252 6.47 1.09 -3.38
CA THR A 252 5.82 2.40 -3.36
C THR A 252 5.60 2.94 -4.79
N ALA A 253 6.56 2.75 -5.70
CA ALA A 253 6.43 3.19 -7.08
C ALA A 253 5.33 2.42 -7.82
N ASN A 254 5.26 1.10 -7.64
CA ASN A 254 4.23 0.24 -8.22
C ASN A 254 2.84 0.63 -7.70
N SER A 255 2.69 0.81 -6.39
CA SER A 255 1.42 1.23 -5.79
C SER A 255 0.94 2.58 -6.33
N LEU A 256 1.82 3.56 -6.45
CA LEU A 256 1.48 4.87 -7.03
C LEU A 256 1.15 4.78 -8.53
N ALA A 257 1.82 3.90 -9.28
CA ALA A 257 1.51 3.64 -10.69
C ALA A 257 0.11 3.02 -10.85
N ALA A 258 -0.25 2.05 -9.99
CA ALA A 258 -1.59 1.47 -9.95
C ALA A 258 -2.68 2.50 -9.59
N VAL A 259 -2.40 3.44 -8.66
CA VAL A 259 -3.31 4.56 -8.36
C VAL A 259 -3.54 5.43 -9.60
N GLY A 260 -2.47 5.71 -10.35
CA GLY A 260 -2.55 6.40 -11.65
C GLY A 260 -3.38 5.65 -12.69
N ALA A 261 -3.41 4.32 -12.63
CA ALA A 261 -4.16 3.44 -13.51
C ALA A 261 -5.61 3.17 -13.06
N GLY A 262 -6.02 3.65 -11.87
CA GLY A 262 -7.41 3.54 -11.41
C GLY A 262 -7.62 2.83 -10.07
N ALA A 263 -6.57 2.33 -9.41
CA ALA A 263 -6.70 1.81 -8.04
C ALA A 263 -7.17 2.91 -7.09
N ARG A 264 -8.04 2.55 -6.14
CA ARG A 264 -8.61 3.47 -5.14
C ARG A 264 -8.46 2.96 -3.71
N GLN A 265 -7.75 1.87 -3.52
CA GLN A 265 -7.22 1.42 -2.23
C GLN A 265 -5.75 1.07 -2.39
N VAL A 266 -4.94 1.40 -1.38
CA VAL A 266 -3.52 1.00 -1.30
C VAL A 266 -3.29 0.29 0.02
N GLU A 267 -2.83 -0.95 -0.05
CA GLU A 267 -2.35 -1.68 1.12
C GLU A 267 -0.91 -1.27 1.43
N VAL A 268 -0.67 -0.90 2.66
CA VAL A 268 0.58 -0.30 3.13
C VAL A 268 0.98 -0.83 4.50
N THR A 269 2.23 -0.63 4.87
CA THR A 269 2.69 -0.83 6.25
C THR A 269 3.48 0.37 6.73
N LEU A 270 3.46 0.60 8.03
CA LEU A 270 4.37 1.56 8.67
C LEU A 270 5.81 1.09 8.51
N ASN A 271 6.71 2.01 8.19
CA ASN A 271 8.16 1.77 8.03
C ASN A 271 8.50 0.77 6.93
N SER A 272 7.56 0.46 6.03
CA SER A 272 7.73 -0.58 5.00
C SER A 272 7.96 -1.98 5.57
N LEU A 273 7.43 -2.28 6.78
CA LEU A 273 7.52 -3.60 7.38
C LEU A 273 6.82 -4.65 6.51
N GLY A 274 7.32 -5.87 6.53
CA GLY A 274 6.75 -7.01 5.79
C GLY A 274 7.76 -8.12 5.55
N GLU A 275 7.31 -9.16 4.92
CA GLU A 275 8.15 -10.28 4.50
C GLU A 275 9.31 -9.81 3.61
N ARG A 276 10.44 -10.49 3.69
CA ARG A 276 11.65 -10.29 2.87
C ARG A 276 12.17 -8.84 2.91
N ALA A 277 11.91 -8.04 1.86
CA ALA A 277 12.35 -6.65 1.76
C ALA A 277 11.28 -5.64 2.22
N GLY A 278 10.13 -6.13 2.70
CA GLY A 278 9.03 -5.33 3.20
C GLY A 278 7.96 -5.02 2.16
N ASN A 279 7.04 -4.13 2.52
CA ASN A 279 5.86 -3.75 1.75
C ASN A 279 5.91 -2.28 1.32
N THR A 280 4.90 -1.86 0.59
CA THR A 280 4.65 -0.43 0.31
C THR A 280 4.59 0.37 1.61
N SER A 281 5.34 1.45 1.67
CA SER A 281 5.43 2.32 2.84
C SER A 281 4.24 3.29 2.91
N LEU A 282 3.50 3.29 4.04
CA LEU A 282 2.40 4.21 4.29
C LEU A 282 2.84 5.66 4.17
N GLU A 283 3.91 6.02 4.85
CA GLU A 283 4.43 7.37 4.91
C GLU A 283 4.86 7.89 3.54
N GLU A 284 5.44 7.04 2.70
CA GLU A 284 5.89 7.42 1.36
C GLU A 284 4.72 7.67 0.42
N VAL A 285 3.73 6.77 0.41
CA VAL A 285 2.50 6.93 -0.40
C VAL A 285 1.79 8.21 -0.01
N VAL A 286 1.47 8.39 1.27
CA VAL A 286 0.71 9.54 1.76
C VAL A 286 1.42 10.86 1.47
N MET A 287 2.73 10.91 1.67
CA MET A 287 3.49 12.13 1.41
C MET A 287 3.71 12.39 -0.08
N ALA A 288 3.79 11.37 -0.93
CA ALA A 288 3.80 11.53 -2.38
C ALA A 288 2.49 12.17 -2.89
N LEU A 289 1.34 11.68 -2.41
CA LEU A 289 0.03 12.27 -2.74
C LEU A 289 -0.08 13.72 -2.31
N ARG A 290 0.36 14.02 -1.09
CA ARG A 290 0.30 15.37 -0.50
C ARG A 290 1.21 16.37 -1.22
N THR A 291 2.42 15.96 -1.61
CA THR A 291 3.41 16.85 -2.26
C THR A 291 3.17 17.00 -3.76
N ARG A 292 2.45 16.06 -4.39
CA ARG A 292 2.22 16.06 -5.84
C ARG A 292 0.72 16.00 -6.21
N PRO A 293 -0.14 16.88 -5.64
CA PRO A 293 -1.60 16.82 -5.86
C PRO A 293 -2.02 17.04 -7.32
N GLN A 294 -1.19 17.73 -8.13
CA GLN A 294 -1.47 17.92 -9.55
C GLN A 294 -1.30 16.62 -10.36
N HIS A 295 -0.46 15.71 -9.85
CA HIS A 295 -0.17 14.43 -10.49
C HIS A 295 -1.14 13.33 -10.02
N PHE A 296 -1.52 13.39 -8.73
CA PHE A 296 -2.46 12.47 -8.11
C PHE A 296 -3.74 13.22 -7.69
N PRO A 297 -4.79 13.27 -8.55
CA PRO A 297 -6.04 13.97 -8.22
C PRO A 297 -6.94 13.14 -7.27
N VAL A 298 -6.35 12.59 -6.23
CA VAL A 298 -7.01 11.82 -5.16
C VAL A 298 -6.66 12.41 -3.80
N HIS A 299 -7.49 12.12 -2.79
CA HIS A 299 -7.21 12.52 -1.41
C HIS A 299 -7.32 11.32 -0.46
N CYS A 300 -6.60 11.37 0.64
CA CYS A 300 -6.74 10.43 1.77
C CYS A 300 -6.99 11.18 3.08
N THR A 301 -7.43 10.46 4.09
CA THR A 301 -7.83 11.01 5.41
C THR A 301 -6.71 10.97 6.45
N VAL A 302 -5.50 10.58 6.07
CA VAL A 302 -4.37 10.45 6.99
C VAL A 302 -3.91 11.82 7.50
N ASP A 303 -3.87 11.99 8.83
CA ASP A 303 -3.22 13.12 9.49
C ASP A 303 -1.69 12.92 9.47
N THR A 304 -1.04 13.57 8.53
CA THR A 304 0.40 13.41 8.32
C THR A 304 1.24 13.80 9.53
N LYS A 305 0.75 14.69 10.42
CA LYS A 305 1.44 15.09 11.65
C LYS A 305 1.57 13.94 12.67
N GLN A 306 0.82 12.87 12.51
CA GLN A 306 0.93 11.67 13.35
C GLN A 306 1.95 10.65 12.81
N ILE A 307 2.47 10.82 11.59
CA ILE A 307 3.34 9.83 10.92
C ILE A 307 4.57 9.50 11.77
N MET A 308 5.33 10.50 12.18
CA MET A 308 6.58 10.28 12.93
C MET A 308 6.33 9.58 14.28
N ARG A 309 5.26 9.97 14.97
CA ARG A 309 4.86 9.33 16.24
C ARG A 309 4.50 7.86 16.03
N THR A 310 3.73 7.57 14.99
CA THR A 310 3.28 6.20 14.67
C THR A 310 4.46 5.33 14.25
N SER A 311 5.34 5.83 13.37
CA SER A 311 6.57 5.16 12.96
C SER A 311 7.45 4.78 14.15
N LYS A 312 7.69 5.72 15.07
CA LYS A 312 8.49 5.47 16.28
C LYS A 312 7.84 4.44 17.20
N MET A 313 6.51 4.46 17.35
CA MET A 313 5.77 3.47 18.15
C MET A 313 5.94 2.06 17.57
N VAL A 314 5.72 1.90 16.27
CA VAL A 314 5.87 0.60 15.58
C VAL A 314 7.31 0.10 15.69
N ALA A 315 8.31 0.94 15.40
CA ALA A 315 9.71 0.55 15.53
C ALA A 315 10.09 0.11 16.96
N ARG A 316 9.53 0.78 17.97
CA ARG A 316 9.75 0.41 19.38
C ARG A 316 9.14 -0.94 19.74
N TYR A 317 7.91 -1.22 19.30
CA TYR A 317 7.20 -2.44 19.66
C TYR A 317 7.70 -3.67 18.88
N THR A 318 8.03 -3.49 17.60
CA THR A 318 8.59 -4.58 16.79
C THR A 318 10.07 -4.83 17.04
N GLY A 319 10.79 -3.88 17.66
CA GLY A 319 12.24 -3.95 17.81
C GLY A 319 13.03 -3.72 16.50
N ILE A 320 12.33 -3.50 15.37
CA ILE A 320 12.94 -3.26 14.07
C ILE A 320 13.21 -1.77 13.90
N ALA A 321 14.50 -1.41 13.92
CA ALA A 321 14.92 -0.01 13.77
C ALA A 321 14.66 0.52 12.35
N VAL A 322 14.16 1.75 12.25
CA VAL A 322 14.04 2.46 10.97
C VAL A 322 15.43 2.83 10.46
N GLN A 323 15.71 2.53 9.20
CA GLN A 323 16.98 2.93 8.56
C GLN A 323 17.16 4.45 8.62
N ALA A 324 18.38 4.91 8.90
CA ALA A 324 18.65 6.34 9.07
C ALA A 324 18.28 7.18 7.83
N ASN A 325 18.44 6.63 6.64
CA ASN A 325 18.11 7.25 5.36
C ASN A 325 16.74 6.85 4.79
N LYS A 326 15.87 6.20 5.59
CA LYS A 326 14.50 5.90 5.16
C LYS A 326 13.76 7.21 4.84
N ALA A 327 13.11 7.25 3.69
CA ALA A 327 12.32 8.41 3.31
C ALA A 327 11.27 8.75 4.39
N ILE A 328 11.00 10.02 4.59
CA ILE A 328 10.00 10.61 5.49
C ILE A 328 10.29 10.40 6.99
N VAL A 329 10.62 9.18 7.44
CA VAL A 329 10.70 8.82 8.88
C VAL A 329 12.11 8.49 9.37
N GLY A 330 13.06 8.38 8.48
CA GLY A 330 14.46 8.13 8.83
C GLY A 330 15.09 9.30 9.58
N LYS A 331 16.05 9.01 10.46
CA LYS A 331 16.75 10.02 11.24
C LYS A 331 17.37 11.15 10.38
N ASN A 332 17.83 10.80 9.17
CA ASN A 332 18.49 11.75 8.26
C ASN A 332 17.51 12.42 7.28
N ALA A 333 16.21 12.09 7.30
CA ALA A 333 15.25 12.59 6.32
C ALA A 333 15.15 14.12 6.28
N PHE A 334 15.43 14.79 7.41
CA PHE A 334 15.40 16.26 7.57
C PHE A 334 16.71 16.82 8.10
N ALA A 335 17.82 16.10 7.92
CA ALA A 335 19.13 16.51 8.40
C ALA A 335 20.00 16.97 7.24
N HIS A 336 20.61 18.14 7.39
CA HIS A 336 21.55 18.71 6.41
C HIS A 336 22.92 18.90 7.06
N GLU A 337 23.93 18.17 6.58
CA GLU A 337 25.33 18.31 7.02
C GLU A 337 26.16 19.11 6.01
N SER A 338 25.86 19.00 4.71
CA SER A 338 26.58 19.70 3.65
C SER A 338 26.42 21.23 3.76
N GLY A 339 27.54 21.98 3.79
CA GLY A 339 27.51 23.43 3.89
C GLY A 339 26.74 24.12 2.75
N ILE A 340 26.75 23.55 1.54
CA ILE A 340 25.97 24.06 0.40
C ILE A 340 24.47 23.93 0.68
N HIS A 341 24.04 22.77 1.19
CA HIS A 341 22.63 22.53 1.56
C HIS A 341 22.22 23.43 2.73
N GLN A 342 23.04 23.50 3.79
CA GLN A 342 22.76 24.38 4.94
C GLN A 342 22.62 25.84 4.52
N HIS A 343 23.51 26.34 3.65
CA HIS A 343 23.42 27.69 3.11
C HIS A 343 22.12 27.93 2.32
N GLY A 344 21.72 26.96 1.50
CA GLY A 344 20.46 27.03 0.73
C GLY A 344 19.25 27.10 1.65
N VAL A 345 19.15 26.15 2.60
CA VAL A 345 18.03 26.07 3.56
C VAL A 345 17.93 27.31 4.43
N LEU A 346 19.07 27.86 4.91
CA LEU A 346 19.08 29.12 5.67
C LEU A 346 18.59 30.31 4.88
N LYS A 347 18.78 30.34 3.55
CA LYS A 347 18.23 31.38 2.67
C LYS A 347 16.74 31.18 2.41
N HIS A 348 16.33 29.95 2.11
CA HIS A 348 14.96 29.57 1.84
C HIS A 348 14.80 28.04 1.92
N ALA A 349 14.00 27.54 2.84
CA ALA A 349 13.84 26.11 3.10
C ALA A 349 13.54 25.30 1.82
N ASN A 350 12.65 25.79 0.96
CA ASN A 350 12.26 25.11 -0.27
C ASN A 350 13.39 24.91 -1.30
N THR A 351 14.62 25.42 -1.05
CA THR A 351 15.77 25.17 -1.95
C THR A 351 16.19 23.71 -1.94
N TYR A 352 15.98 23.00 -0.81
CA TYR A 352 16.35 21.60 -0.64
C TYR A 352 15.27 20.77 0.07
N GLU A 353 14.17 21.39 0.51
CA GLU A 353 13.08 20.72 1.23
C GLU A 353 11.77 20.79 0.43
N ILE A 354 11.24 19.65 0.06
CA ILE A 354 9.90 19.50 -0.55
C ILE A 354 8.82 19.19 0.50
N ILE A 355 9.23 18.84 1.71
CA ILE A 355 8.42 18.45 2.86
C ILE A 355 9.06 19.10 4.08
N THR A 356 8.25 19.78 4.92
CA THR A 356 8.76 20.32 6.18
C THR A 356 8.69 19.27 7.29
N PRO A 357 9.63 19.26 8.26
CA PRO A 357 9.61 18.34 9.39
C PRO A 357 8.27 18.35 10.14
N GLU A 358 7.72 19.53 10.39
CA GLU A 358 6.46 19.72 11.14
C GLU A 358 5.26 19.10 10.41
N SER A 359 5.33 19.02 9.07
CA SER A 359 4.25 18.44 8.26
C SER A 359 4.05 16.95 8.50
N VAL A 360 5.07 16.27 9.05
CA VAL A 360 5.03 14.84 9.42
C VAL A 360 5.16 14.60 10.93
N GLY A 361 5.12 15.67 11.73
CA GLY A 361 5.25 15.59 13.19
C GLY A 361 6.69 15.37 13.67
N ALA A 362 7.68 15.74 12.85
CA ALA A 362 9.08 15.75 13.21
C ALA A 362 9.55 17.16 13.62
N THR A 363 10.75 17.23 14.19
CA THR A 363 11.51 18.48 14.38
C THR A 363 12.70 18.47 13.42
N GLY A 364 13.00 19.61 12.81
CA GLY A 364 14.19 19.76 11.97
C GLY A 364 15.43 20.00 12.81
N ASP A 365 16.54 19.34 12.49
CA ASP A 365 17.82 19.51 13.14
C ASP A 365 18.91 19.88 12.11
N LEU A 366 19.68 20.94 12.38
CA LEU A 366 20.93 21.19 11.70
C LEU A 366 22.02 20.31 12.34
N VAL A 367 22.56 19.39 11.57
CA VAL A 367 23.63 18.52 12.03
C VAL A 367 24.99 19.14 11.69
N LEU A 368 25.79 19.39 12.72
CA LEU A 368 27.18 19.82 12.54
C LEU A 368 28.07 18.59 12.36
N GLY A 369 28.82 18.55 11.26
CA GLY A 369 29.72 17.46 10.93
C GLY A 369 30.89 17.91 10.05
N LYS A 370 31.67 16.95 9.55
CA LYS A 370 32.89 17.20 8.75
C LYS A 370 32.66 18.11 7.53
N HIS A 371 31.45 18.09 6.98
CA HIS A 371 31.11 18.85 5.75
C HIS A 371 30.31 20.12 6.03
N SER A 372 30.04 20.45 7.29
CA SER A 372 29.40 21.70 7.68
C SER A 372 30.40 22.85 7.50
N ASN A 373 29.97 23.94 6.85
CA ASN A 373 30.80 25.14 6.75
C ASN A 373 30.67 25.96 8.05
N PRO A 374 31.75 26.16 8.84
CA PRO A 374 31.70 26.97 10.04
C PRO A 374 31.52 28.47 9.75
N ASN A 375 31.59 28.88 8.49
CA ASN A 375 31.40 30.29 8.09
C ASN A 375 30.08 30.45 7.32
N PRO A 376 29.05 31.12 7.89
CA PRO A 376 27.77 31.35 7.23
C PRO A 376 27.85 32.32 6.02
N ASN A 377 29.03 32.84 5.72
CA ASN A 377 29.28 33.65 4.52
C ASN A 377 30.34 33.00 3.63
N PRO A 378 30.02 31.92 2.89
CA PRO A 378 30.91 31.41 1.89
C PRO A 378 30.92 32.42 0.74
N ASN A 379 32.01 33.16 0.59
CA ASN A 379 32.33 33.76 -0.70
C ASN A 379 32.54 32.58 -1.69
N PRO A 380 31.66 32.32 -2.65
CA PRO A 380 31.81 31.18 -3.55
C PRO A 380 32.92 31.40 -4.60
N ASN A 381 33.70 32.43 -4.49
CA ASN A 381 34.78 32.74 -5.38
C ASN A 381 36.08 33.11 -4.62
N PRO A 382 36.92 32.13 -4.32
CA PRO A 382 38.36 32.42 -4.27
C PRO A 382 38.84 32.30 -5.70
N ASN A 383 39.15 33.41 -6.33
CA ASN A 383 39.89 33.60 -7.58
C ASN A 383 40.13 32.40 -8.48
#